data_f4a54021a10b6b0bf61c9fee0c38a967
#
_entry.id   f4a54021a10b6b0bf61c9fee0c38a967
#
_cell.length_a   1.000
_cell.length_b   1.000
_cell.length_c   1.000
_cell.angle_alpha   90.00
_cell.angle_beta   90.00
_cell.angle_gamma   90.00
#
_symmetry.space_group_name_H-M   'P 1'
#
loop_
_entity.id
_entity.type
_entity.pdbx_description
1 polymer ?
#
loop_
_entity_poly.entity_id
_entity_poly.type
_entity_poly.pdbx_seq_one_letter_code
_entity_poly.pdbx_strand_id
1 'polypeptide(L)'
;MPTIQFLNPSRDSANVSAYSKTVLLDIMRIAGIPQIVITSTTRTAHEQARIMYENLEQHGIEHQKKLYGPYGDKIIDEYAILKRKGKIKTEIISGMTKRINALGPRNVSKHAGDPSKLNVIDIAPGSITISARSKFEATINNDDRISTFLTPPKDPAYHLEIPQPD
;
A
#
# COMPACT_ATOMS: atom_id res chain seq x y z
N MET A 1 -10.80 1.77 24.74
CA MET A 1 -11.10 1.10 23.45
C MET A 1 -9.94 1.33 22.49
N PRO A 2 -9.45 0.30 21.77
CA PRO A 2 -8.40 0.52 20.81
C PRO A 2 -8.87 1.41 19.65
N THR A 3 -7.95 2.22 19.11
CA THR A 3 -8.25 3.19 18.06
C THR A 3 -7.33 2.99 16.85
N ILE A 4 -7.91 3.09 15.67
CA ILE A 4 -7.20 3.07 14.39
C ILE A 4 -7.12 4.51 13.88
N GLN A 5 -5.90 5.01 13.70
CA GLN A 5 -5.64 6.31 13.11
C GLN A 5 -5.04 6.13 11.72
N PHE A 6 -5.24 7.12 10.87
CA PHE A 6 -4.66 7.19 9.53
C PHE A 6 -3.71 8.37 9.45
N LEU A 7 -2.51 8.16 8.92
CA LEU A 7 -1.58 9.25 8.66
C LEU A 7 -2.15 10.23 7.62
N ASN A 8 -2.84 9.70 6.62
CA ASN A 8 -3.53 10.47 5.60
C ASN A 8 -4.99 9.97 5.47
N PRO A 9 -5.91 10.44 6.34
CA PRO A 9 -7.29 9.94 6.36
C PRO A 9 -8.04 10.12 5.04
N SER A 10 -7.86 11.25 4.35
CA SER A 10 -8.55 11.57 3.10
C SER A 10 -8.16 10.61 1.96
N ARG A 11 -6.94 10.05 1.99
CA ARG A 11 -6.46 9.09 1.02
C ARG A 11 -6.84 7.65 1.39
N ASP A 12 -6.71 7.30 2.67
CA ASP A 12 -6.62 5.90 3.09
C ASP A 12 -7.86 5.35 3.81
N SER A 13 -8.64 6.20 4.48
CA SER A 13 -9.71 5.72 5.35
C SER A 13 -10.82 4.95 4.60
N ALA A 14 -11.10 5.32 3.35
CA ALA A 14 -12.09 4.64 2.51
C ALA A 14 -11.61 3.28 1.96
N ASN A 15 -10.30 3.04 1.96
CA ASN A 15 -9.68 1.83 1.42
C ASN A 15 -9.55 0.70 2.45
N VAL A 16 -9.91 0.96 3.71
CA VAL A 16 -9.95 -0.05 4.77
C VAL A 16 -11.41 -0.36 5.08
N SER A 17 -11.84 -1.56 4.74
CA SER A 17 -13.22 -2.01 4.91
C SER A 17 -13.63 -2.11 6.39
N ALA A 18 -14.92 -2.18 6.65
CA ALA A 18 -15.44 -2.45 7.99
C ALA A 18 -14.94 -3.81 8.52
N TYR A 19 -14.85 -4.81 7.64
CA TYR A 19 -14.29 -6.12 7.96
C TYR A 19 -12.82 -6.01 8.41
N SER A 20 -11.97 -5.36 7.63
CA SER A 20 -10.56 -5.17 7.98
C SER A 20 -10.39 -4.38 9.28
N LYS A 21 -11.21 -3.36 9.51
CA LYS A 21 -11.21 -2.62 10.79
C LYS A 21 -11.54 -3.54 11.97
N THR A 22 -12.52 -4.43 11.81
CA THR A 22 -12.87 -5.43 12.85
C THR A 22 -11.69 -6.36 13.13
N VAL A 23 -11.05 -6.89 12.07
CA VAL A 23 -9.87 -7.76 12.23
C VAL A 23 -8.76 -7.05 12.99
N LEU A 24 -8.43 -5.81 12.61
CA LEU A 24 -7.40 -5.03 13.29
C LEU A 24 -7.75 -4.73 14.75
N LEU A 25 -8.99 -4.37 15.05
CA LEU A 25 -9.44 -4.13 16.42
C LEU A 25 -9.37 -5.38 17.30
N ASP A 26 -9.69 -6.55 16.76
CA ASP A 26 -9.57 -7.82 17.48
C ASP A 26 -8.11 -8.12 17.80
N ILE A 27 -7.22 -7.98 16.82
CA ILE A 27 -5.77 -8.14 17.01
C ILE A 27 -5.26 -7.18 18.09
N MET A 28 -5.65 -5.92 18.02
CA MET A 28 -5.26 -4.90 18.99
C MET A 28 -5.73 -5.25 20.42
N ARG A 29 -6.97 -5.74 20.57
CA ARG A 29 -7.50 -6.15 21.86
C ARG A 29 -6.72 -7.32 22.45
N ILE A 30 -6.46 -8.34 21.65
CA ILE A 30 -5.69 -9.54 22.08
C ILE A 30 -4.25 -9.15 22.44
N ALA A 31 -3.62 -8.31 21.64
CA ALA A 31 -2.26 -7.87 21.86
C ALA A 31 -2.12 -6.79 22.95
N GLY A 32 -3.22 -6.18 23.38
CA GLY A 32 -3.21 -5.08 24.36
C GLY A 32 -2.70 -3.76 23.76
N ILE A 33 -2.94 -3.54 22.48
CA ILE A 33 -2.49 -2.33 21.75
C ILE A 33 -3.60 -1.28 21.81
N PRO A 34 -3.35 -0.08 22.39
CA PRO A 34 -4.38 0.94 22.49
C PRO A 34 -4.61 1.71 21.18
N GLN A 35 -3.56 1.81 20.33
CA GLN A 35 -3.63 2.59 19.10
C GLN A 35 -2.65 2.06 18.07
N ILE A 36 -3.07 2.11 16.80
CA ILE A 36 -2.21 1.92 15.63
C ILE A 36 -2.36 3.10 14.67
N VAL A 37 -1.32 3.39 13.89
CA VAL A 37 -1.34 4.37 12.81
C VAL A 37 -1.13 3.67 11.48
N ILE A 38 -2.14 3.73 10.61
CA ILE A 38 -2.06 3.25 9.24
C ILE A 38 -1.41 4.34 8.38
N THR A 39 -0.32 3.98 7.71
CA THR A 39 0.48 4.91 6.90
C THR A 39 0.22 4.77 5.40
N SER A 40 -0.26 3.62 4.95
CA SER A 40 -0.57 3.35 3.54
C SER A 40 -1.62 2.24 3.42
N THR A 41 -2.36 2.26 2.31
CA THR A 41 -3.41 1.28 2.02
C THR A 41 -3.37 0.83 0.56
N THR A 42 -4.33 0.00 0.15
CA THR A 42 -4.52 -0.40 -1.25
C THR A 42 -4.68 0.82 -2.14
N ARG A 43 -4.02 0.81 -3.30
CA ARG A 43 -4.06 1.86 -4.32
C ARG A 43 -4.74 1.37 -5.57
N THR A 44 -5.60 2.20 -6.16
CA THR A 44 -6.09 1.96 -7.53
C THR A 44 -4.95 2.13 -8.54
N ALA A 45 -5.12 1.60 -9.76
CA ALA A 45 -4.14 1.79 -10.83
C ALA A 45 -3.89 3.27 -11.13
N HIS A 46 -4.95 4.10 -11.10
CA HIS A 46 -4.84 5.55 -11.31
C HIS A 46 -4.03 6.23 -10.18
N GLU A 47 -4.28 5.88 -8.92
CA GLU A 47 -3.51 6.42 -7.78
C GLU A 47 -2.04 6.00 -7.86
N GLN A 48 -1.78 4.75 -8.23
CA GLN A 48 -0.42 4.24 -8.43
C GLN A 48 0.29 5.01 -9.53
N ALA A 49 -0.37 5.25 -10.66
CA ALA A 49 0.17 6.04 -11.77
C ALA A 49 0.48 7.48 -11.34
N ARG A 50 -0.41 8.11 -10.60
CA ARG A 50 -0.23 9.47 -10.09
C ARG A 50 0.98 9.56 -9.15
N ILE A 51 1.12 8.63 -8.22
CA ILE A 51 2.25 8.59 -7.29
C ILE A 51 3.56 8.38 -8.03
N MET A 52 3.60 7.45 -8.98
CA MET A 52 4.77 7.22 -9.81
C MET A 52 5.13 8.46 -10.64
N TYR A 53 4.15 9.13 -11.23
CA TYR A 53 4.37 10.36 -11.99
C TYR A 53 5.02 11.45 -11.11
N GLU A 54 4.46 11.71 -9.93
CA GLU A 54 4.98 12.73 -9.02
C GLU A 54 6.40 12.42 -8.56
N ASN A 55 6.68 11.15 -8.24
CA ASN A 55 8.03 10.72 -7.86
C ASN A 55 9.03 10.85 -9.03
N LEU A 56 8.60 10.56 -10.26
CA LEU A 56 9.43 10.72 -11.46
C LEU A 56 9.77 12.19 -11.73
N GLU A 57 8.81 13.09 -11.55
CA GLU A 57 9.05 14.54 -11.66
C GLU A 57 10.00 15.07 -10.60
N GLN A 58 9.95 14.53 -9.38
CA GLN A 58 10.80 14.96 -8.26
C GLN A 58 12.20 14.34 -8.28
N HIS A 59 12.32 13.06 -8.59
CA HIS A 59 13.54 12.27 -8.38
C HIS A 59 14.17 11.72 -9.66
N GLY A 60 13.46 11.77 -10.79
CA GLY A 60 13.94 11.31 -12.08
C GLY A 60 13.82 9.80 -12.33
N ILE A 61 14.02 9.43 -13.60
CA ILE A 61 13.83 8.08 -14.12
C ILE A 61 14.80 7.07 -13.47
N GLU A 62 16.08 7.40 -13.42
CA GLU A 62 17.09 6.47 -12.90
C GLU A 62 16.87 6.13 -11.44
N HIS A 63 16.50 7.13 -10.63
CA HIS A 63 16.19 6.92 -9.22
C HIS A 63 15.00 5.98 -9.04
N GLN A 64 13.93 6.20 -9.81
CA GLN A 64 12.72 5.39 -9.71
C GLN A 64 12.93 3.95 -10.21
N LYS A 65 13.74 3.74 -11.25
CA LYS A 65 14.08 2.39 -11.74
C LYS A 65 14.84 1.54 -10.71
N LYS A 66 15.53 2.17 -9.78
CA LYS A 66 16.18 1.45 -8.65
C LYS A 66 15.17 0.93 -7.62
N LEU A 67 14.00 1.54 -7.52
CA LEU A 67 12.96 1.19 -6.55
C LEU A 67 11.96 0.16 -7.06
N TYR A 68 11.72 0.11 -8.37
CA TYR A 68 10.76 -0.78 -9.00
C TYR A 68 11.47 -1.94 -9.71
N GLY A 69 10.77 -3.07 -9.77
CA GLY A 69 11.19 -4.20 -10.58
C GLY A 69 10.77 -4.05 -12.06
N PRO A 70 10.93 -5.13 -12.87
CA PRO A 70 10.70 -5.08 -14.33
C PRO A 70 9.34 -4.54 -14.75
N TYR A 71 8.28 -4.84 -14.01
CA TYR A 71 6.93 -4.34 -14.31
C TYR A 71 6.81 -2.83 -14.06
N GLY A 72 7.36 -2.34 -12.95
CA GLY A 72 7.42 -0.91 -12.67
C GLY A 72 8.25 -0.16 -13.68
N ASP A 73 9.35 -0.73 -14.14
CA ASP A 73 10.20 -0.16 -15.19
C ASP A 73 9.44 0.09 -16.50
N LYS A 74 8.51 -0.80 -16.87
CA LYS A 74 7.65 -0.63 -18.05
C LYS A 74 6.71 0.56 -17.91
N ILE A 75 6.25 0.86 -16.71
CA ILE A 75 5.44 2.07 -16.45
C ILE A 75 6.29 3.33 -16.54
N ILE A 76 7.51 3.28 -16.03
CA ILE A 76 8.48 4.37 -16.13
C ILE A 76 8.84 4.65 -17.60
N ASP A 77 9.01 3.62 -18.40
CA ASP A 77 9.25 3.74 -19.84
C ASP A 77 8.07 4.41 -20.56
N GLU A 78 6.83 4.07 -20.20
CA GLU A 78 5.62 4.72 -20.72
C GLU A 78 5.59 6.22 -20.40
N TYR A 79 5.91 6.58 -19.16
CA TYR A 79 6.08 7.97 -18.74
C TYR A 79 7.11 8.70 -19.65
N ALA A 80 8.28 8.10 -19.85
CA ALA A 80 9.35 8.71 -20.66
C ALA A 80 8.93 8.92 -22.13
N ILE A 81 8.22 7.94 -22.71
CA ILE A 81 7.69 8.03 -24.09
C ILE A 81 6.69 9.17 -24.20
N LEU A 82 5.72 9.24 -23.32
CA LEU A 82 4.66 10.25 -23.34
C LEU A 82 5.22 11.66 -23.06
N LYS A 83 6.18 11.77 -22.15
CA LYS A 83 6.87 13.03 -21.88
C LYS A 83 7.62 13.56 -23.10
N ARG A 84 8.34 12.70 -23.82
CA ARG A 84 9.03 13.07 -25.07
C ARG A 84 8.07 13.49 -26.18
N LYS A 85 6.86 12.92 -26.18
CA LYS A 85 5.79 13.32 -27.13
C LYS A 85 5.11 14.65 -26.77
N GLY A 86 5.55 15.31 -25.70
CA GLY A 86 4.97 16.57 -25.24
C GLY A 86 3.58 16.45 -24.64
N LYS A 87 3.20 15.26 -24.13
CA LYS A 87 1.91 15.05 -23.49
C LYS A 87 1.84 15.79 -22.15
N ILE A 88 0.64 16.27 -21.79
CA ILE A 88 0.39 16.93 -20.52
C ILE A 88 0.24 15.90 -19.37
N LYS A 89 0.32 16.37 -18.13
CA LYS A 89 0.25 15.54 -16.91
C LYS A 89 -0.91 14.54 -16.93
N THR A 90 -2.12 14.99 -17.22
CA THR A 90 -3.32 14.14 -17.23
C THR A 90 -3.25 13.04 -18.28
N GLU A 91 -2.72 13.33 -19.47
CA GLU A 91 -2.52 12.34 -20.54
C GLU A 91 -1.45 11.32 -20.17
N ILE A 92 -0.36 11.75 -19.54
CA ILE A 92 0.72 10.88 -19.09
C ILE A 92 0.20 9.93 -18.00
N ILE A 93 -0.48 10.44 -16.98
CA ILE A 93 -1.06 9.63 -15.92
C ILE A 93 -2.09 8.64 -16.49
N SER A 94 -2.92 9.07 -17.43
CA SER A 94 -3.88 8.18 -18.11
C SER A 94 -3.18 7.05 -18.87
N GLY A 95 -2.12 7.33 -19.59
CA GLY A 95 -1.32 6.32 -20.30
C GLY A 95 -0.64 5.35 -19.36
N MET A 96 -0.05 5.85 -18.29
CA MET A 96 0.54 5.02 -17.22
C MET A 96 -0.51 4.12 -16.57
N THR A 97 -1.71 4.64 -16.28
CA THR A 97 -2.83 3.88 -15.71
C THR A 97 -3.24 2.71 -16.61
N LYS A 98 -3.38 2.97 -17.90
CA LYS A 98 -3.69 1.92 -18.90
C LYS A 98 -2.61 0.83 -18.91
N ARG A 99 -1.36 1.22 -18.83
CA ARG A 99 -0.24 0.28 -18.80
C ARG A 99 -0.22 -0.56 -17.53
N ILE A 100 -0.49 0.06 -16.38
CA ILE A 100 -0.62 -0.66 -15.09
C ILE A 100 -1.72 -1.71 -15.17
N ASN A 101 -2.89 -1.35 -15.68
CA ASN A 101 -4.00 -2.28 -15.86
C ASN A 101 -3.66 -3.43 -16.82
N ALA A 102 -2.95 -3.15 -17.90
CA ALA A 102 -2.53 -4.16 -18.88
C ALA A 102 -1.51 -5.16 -18.31
N LEU A 103 -0.61 -4.71 -17.44
CA LEU A 103 0.41 -5.54 -16.80
C LEU A 103 -0.09 -6.26 -15.55
N GLY A 104 -1.21 -5.83 -14.99
CA GLY A 104 -1.73 -6.25 -13.69
C GLY A 104 -1.21 -5.36 -12.55
N PRO A 105 -2.10 -4.65 -11.85
CA PRO A 105 -1.69 -3.69 -10.82
C PRO A 105 -0.77 -4.26 -9.75
N ARG A 106 -1.05 -5.48 -9.28
CA ARG A 106 -0.23 -6.17 -8.27
C ARG A 106 1.19 -6.50 -8.73
N ASN A 107 1.40 -6.67 -10.03
CA ASN A 107 2.73 -6.89 -10.60
C ASN A 107 3.58 -5.61 -10.56
N VAL A 108 2.95 -4.45 -10.62
CA VAL A 108 3.62 -3.15 -10.57
C VAL A 108 3.94 -2.74 -9.14
N SER A 109 2.97 -2.92 -8.22
CA SER A 109 3.12 -2.59 -6.80
C SER A 109 2.26 -3.51 -5.95
N LYS A 110 2.80 -3.97 -4.82
CA LYS A 110 2.05 -4.76 -3.83
C LYS A 110 0.87 -4.00 -3.21
N HIS A 111 0.87 -2.68 -3.27
CA HIS A 111 -0.24 -1.83 -2.81
C HIS A 111 -1.30 -1.60 -3.88
N ALA A 112 -1.00 -1.81 -5.15
CA ALA A 112 -1.97 -1.61 -6.23
C ALA A 112 -2.92 -2.81 -6.36
N GLY A 113 -4.21 -2.55 -6.50
CA GLY A 113 -5.20 -3.62 -6.61
C GLY A 113 -6.62 -3.14 -6.39
N ASP A 114 -7.52 -4.09 -6.16
CA ASP A 114 -8.92 -3.87 -5.88
C ASP A 114 -9.18 -4.01 -4.36
N PRO A 115 -9.49 -2.92 -3.65
CA PRO A 115 -9.74 -2.97 -2.22
C PRO A 115 -11.00 -3.77 -1.84
N SER A 116 -11.90 -4.03 -2.78
CA SER A 116 -13.06 -4.90 -2.53
C SER A 116 -12.69 -6.38 -2.43
N LYS A 117 -11.50 -6.76 -2.91
CA LYS A 117 -10.98 -8.13 -2.90
C LYS A 117 -9.89 -8.34 -1.85
N LEU A 118 -9.03 -7.36 -1.68
CA LEU A 118 -7.88 -7.42 -0.78
C LEU A 118 -7.59 -6.04 -0.21
N ASN A 119 -7.60 -5.92 1.11
CA ASN A 119 -7.06 -4.73 1.76
C ASN A 119 -5.57 -4.95 2.06
N VAL A 120 -4.74 -4.06 1.54
CA VAL A 120 -3.31 -3.96 1.84
C VAL A 120 -3.11 -2.80 2.79
N ILE A 121 -2.48 -3.04 3.93
CA ILE A 121 -2.40 -2.07 5.02
C ILE A 121 -0.98 -2.04 5.56
N ASP A 122 -0.38 -0.88 5.60
CA ASP A 122 0.87 -0.63 6.30
C ASP A 122 0.60 0.09 7.62
N ILE A 123 1.16 -0.46 8.70
CA ILE A 123 1.08 0.12 10.04
C ILE A 123 2.47 0.60 10.45
N ALA A 124 2.55 1.83 10.96
CA ALA A 124 3.81 2.38 11.47
C ALA A 124 4.29 1.60 12.71
N PRO A 125 5.47 0.98 12.68
CA PRO A 125 6.02 0.29 13.86
C PRO A 125 6.17 1.22 15.06
N GLY A 126 6.49 2.48 14.82
CA GLY A 126 6.60 3.51 15.85
C GLY A 126 5.31 3.84 16.58
N SER A 127 4.14 3.46 16.04
CA SER A 127 2.85 3.62 16.72
C SER A 127 2.60 2.56 17.81
N ILE A 128 3.44 1.52 17.85
CA ILE A 128 3.33 0.42 18.82
C ILE A 128 4.55 0.46 19.74
N THR A 129 4.32 0.44 21.05
CA THR A 129 5.41 0.42 22.01
C THR A 129 6.30 -0.82 21.80
N ILE A 130 7.61 -0.65 21.97
CA ILE A 130 8.59 -1.71 21.71
C ILE A 130 8.26 -2.99 22.47
N SER A 131 7.87 -2.87 23.73
CA SER A 131 7.50 -4.02 24.58
C SER A 131 6.27 -4.80 24.11
N ALA A 132 5.39 -4.17 23.33
CA ALA A 132 4.15 -4.79 22.84
C ALA A 132 4.30 -5.41 21.44
N ARG A 133 5.38 -5.12 20.71
CA ARG A 133 5.56 -5.56 19.32
C ARG A 133 5.58 -7.06 19.16
N SER A 134 6.30 -7.79 20.03
CA SER A 134 6.36 -9.26 19.95
C SER A 134 4.99 -9.90 20.07
N LYS A 135 4.16 -9.44 20.98
CA LYS A 135 2.79 -9.93 21.15
C LYS A 135 1.89 -9.56 19.98
N PHE A 136 2.05 -8.35 19.45
CA PHE A 136 1.34 -7.88 18.26
C PHE A 136 1.66 -8.76 17.05
N GLU A 137 2.95 -9.00 16.78
CA GLU A 137 3.41 -9.84 15.68
C GLU A 137 2.91 -11.30 15.83
N ALA A 138 2.99 -11.88 17.04
CA ALA A 138 2.48 -13.21 17.30
C ALA A 138 0.97 -13.30 17.09
N THR A 139 0.22 -12.29 17.50
CA THR A 139 -1.24 -12.25 17.33
C THR A 139 -1.60 -12.21 15.84
N ILE A 140 -0.90 -11.42 15.04
CA ILE A 140 -1.12 -11.35 13.59
C ILE A 140 -0.77 -12.69 12.93
N ASN A 141 0.37 -13.29 13.27
CA ASN A 141 0.80 -14.57 12.69
C ASN A 141 -0.16 -15.74 13.00
N ASN A 142 -0.94 -15.63 14.06
CA ASN A 142 -1.94 -16.64 14.45
C ASN A 142 -3.36 -16.31 13.96
N ASP A 143 -3.54 -15.24 13.20
CA ASP A 143 -4.86 -14.84 12.69
C ASP A 143 -5.04 -15.29 11.24
N ASP A 144 -5.88 -16.28 11.02
CA ASP A 144 -6.12 -16.88 9.70
C ASP A 144 -6.77 -15.91 8.69
N ARG A 145 -7.27 -14.76 9.16
CA ARG A 145 -7.83 -13.71 8.31
C ARG A 145 -6.75 -12.87 7.61
N ILE A 146 -5.50 -12.99 8.05
CA ILE A 146 -4.34 -12.30 7.44
C ILE A 146 -3.66 -13.27 6.48
N SER A 147 -3.62 -12.93 5.18
CA SER A 147 -2.98 -13.78 4.16
C SER A 147 -1.48 -13.53 4.03
N THR A 148 -1.03 -12.32 4.31
CA THR A 148 0.38 -11.91 4.22
C THR A 148 0.72 -10.98 5.37
N PHE A 149 1.83 -11.24 6.04
CA PHE A 149 2.39 -10.35 7.06
C PHE A 149 3.90 -10.21 6.87
N LEU A 150 4.36 -8.99 6.66
CA LEU A 150 5.77 -8.65 6.56
C LEU A 150 6.15 -7.67 7.67
N THR A 151 7.33 -7.87 8.23
CA THR A 151 7.86 -7.05 9.32
C THR A 151 9.20 -6.42 8.91
N PRO A 152 9.64 -5.33 9.56
CA PRO A 152 11.01 -4.86 9.37
C PRO A 152 12.05 -5.97 9.64
N PRO A 153 13.13 -6.06 8.87
CA PRO A 153 13.56 -5.18 7.79
C PRO A 153 13.05 -5.57 6.39
N LYS A 154 12.26 -6.64 6.25
CA LYS A 154 11.70 -7.06 4.95
C LYS A 154 10.77 -6.02 4.34
N ASP A 155 10.05 -5.32 5.19
CA ASP A 155 9.26 -4.14 4.85
C ASP A 155 9.57 -3.08 5.90
N PRO A 156 9.64 -1.77 5.56
CA PRO A 156 9.87 -0.72 6.56
C PRO A 156 8.70 -0.52 7.52
N ALA A 157 7.51 -1.00 7.16
CA ALA A 157 6.31 -1.00 8.00
C ALA A 157 5.89 -2.42 8.40
N TYR A 158 4.88 -2.53 9.25
CA TYR A 158 4.10 -3.76 9.38
C TYR A 158 3.13 -3.83 8.20
N HIS A 159 3.45 -4.66 7.22
CA HIS A 159 2.66 -4.84 6.01
C HIS A 159 1.71 -6.02 6.17
N LEU A 160 0.40 -5.76 6.13
CA LEU A 160 -0.65 -6.77 6.24
C LEU A 160 -1.50 -6.81 4.97
N GLU A 161 -1.90 -8.01 4.59
CA GLU A 161 -2.88 -8.23 3.54
C GLU A 161 -4.08 -9.00 4.10
N ILE A 162 -5.27 -8.42 3.98
CA ILE A 162 -6.52 -8.96 4.50
C ILE A 162 -7.47 -9.22 3.33
N PRO A 163 -7.62 -10.49 2.90
CA PRO A 163 -8.63 -10.86 1.90
C PRO A 163 -10.03 -10.47 2.38
N GLN A 164 -10.82 -9.94 1.47
CA GLN A 164 -12.18 -9.53 1.81
C GLN A 164 -13.14 -10.70 1.63
N PRO A 165 -14.12 -10.87 2.52
CA PRO A 165 -15.15 -11.88 2.34
C PRO A 165 -16.02 -11.56 1.11
N ASP A 166 -16.56 -12.60 0.49
CA ASP A 166 -17.49 -12.50 -0.65
C ASP A 166 -18.83 -11.86 -0.27
#